data_9c51ae6e0dcd38be2b3424a473f622a0
#
_entry.id   9c51ae6e0dcd38be2b3424a473f622a0
#
_cell.length_a   1.000
_cell.length_b   1.000
_cell.length_c   1.000
_cell.angle_alpha   90.00
_cell.angle_beta   90.00
_cell.angle_gamma   90.00
#
_symmetry.space_group_name_H-M   'P 1'
#
loop_
_entity.id
_entity.type
_entity.pdbx_description
1 polymer ?
#
loop_
_entity_poly.entity_id
_entity_poly.type
_entity_poly.pdbx_seq_one_letter_code
_entity_poly.pdbx_strand_id
1 'polypeptide(L)'
;MAAAIRAPRLGQIADGLAAAVAVSLPWSTSATSILIVLWIIAVVPTLDVASVRREVMSPAGGLPVLLWALGAFGMLWADVSWSERIAGLSGFHKLLVIPLLLAQFRRSPHADWVILGFLASSVVLLVVSWALMLTPGLSWRGRELGVPVKNYILQSAIFAICAFGLFGQAAELWRTRPRLAVMLLVLAAAFIANIGYVATARTTLVVLGVMAVLFGLRQFGWKGAVGACLVGAVLTGAVWASSPYLRARVSVAVEQVRNYGTSDVDTPVGLRFEYWKKSLAFVAEAPVIGHGTGTIPALFRRDATAETIPSLITTNPHSQILTVAVQLGILGTAALIAMWIAHLALFRDGTQVAWLGLVLVTYNVVSSLFNSHLFDFGQGWLYVFGVGLTGGMVLRRASIETWDKP
;
A
#
# COMPACT_ATOMS: atom_id res chain seq x y z
N MET A 1 30.27 22.43 20.66
CA MET A 1 30.83 21.06 20.65
C MET A 1 29.78 19.98 21.02
N ALA A 2 28.97 20.16 22.05
CA ALA A 2 27.92 19.15 22.43
C ALA A 2 26.81 18.94 21.40
N ALA A 3 26.41 19.96 20.62
CA ALA A 3 25.39 19.85 19.58
C ALA A 3 25.87 19.05 18.34
N ALA A 4 27.15 19.17 17.97
CA ALA A 4 27.75 18.48 16.83
C ALA A 4 27.91 16.96 17.05
N ILE A 5 28.03 16.52 18.33
CA ILE A 5 28.15 15.09 18.67
C ILE A 5 26.75 14.42 18.80
N ARG A 6 25.70 15.21 19.06
CA ARG A 6 24.32 14.68 19.20
C ARG A 6 23.63 14.37 17.88
N ALA A 7 23.89 15.10 16.81
CA ALA A 7 23.22 14.97 15.54
C ALA A 7 23.40 13.58 14.85
N PRO A 8 24.61 13.00 14.75
CA PRO A 8 24.79 11.68 14.13
C PRO A 8 24.13 10.55 14.93
N ARG A 9 24.09 10.63 16.28
CA ARG A 9 23.40 9.63 17.11
C ARG A 9 21.88 9.69 16.95
N LEU A 10 21.30 10.89 16.88
CA LEU A 10 19.86 11.05 16.64
C LEU A 10 19.45 10.55 15.26
N GLY A 11 20.28 10.76 14.22
CA GLY A 11 20.04 10.20 12.89
C GLY A 11 19.97 8.67 12.90
N GLN A 12 20.92 8.02 13.59
CA GLN A 12 20.90 6.55 13.73
C GLN A 12 19.69 6.04 14.53
N ILE A 13 19.29 6.78 15.58
CA ILE A 13 18.07 6.48 16.33
C ILE A 13 16.83 6.58 15.42
N ALA A 14 16.74 7.63 14.61
CA ALA A 14 15.65 7.79 13.64
C ALA A 14 15.62 6.66 12.60
N ASP A 15 16.79 6.21 12.11
CA ASP A 15 16.91 5.07 11.19
C ASP A 15 16.46 3.76 11.87
N GLY A 16 16.89 3.52 13.11
CA GLY A 16 16.48 2.36 13.91
C GLY A 16 14.97 2.35 14.21
N LEU A 17 14.39 3.52 14.52
CA LEU A 17 12.94 3.66 14.73
C LEU A 17 12.16 3.43 13.44
N ALA A 18 12.64 3.91 12.29
CA ALA A 18 12.03 3.59 10.99
C ALA A 18 12.06 2.07 10.71
N ALA A 19 13.17 1.38 11.05
CA ALA A 19 13.24 -0.08 10.96
C ALA A 19 12.25 -0.75 11.92
N ALA A 20 12.11 -0.26 13.15
CA ALA A 20 11.14 -0.77 14.12
C ALA A 20 9.69 -0.57 13.65
N VAL A 21 9.36 0.57 13.00
CA VAL A 21 8.07 0.79 12.34
C VAL A 21 7.82 -0.30 11.30
N ALA A 22 8.78 -0.55 10.41
CA ALA A 22 8.66 -1.56 9.35
C ALA A 22 8.46 -2.98 9.92
N VAL A 23 9.19 -3.33 10.99
CA VAL A 23 9.04 -4.62 11.73
C VAL A 23 7.65 -4.73 12.36
N SER A 24 7.13 -3.66 12.96
CA SER A 24 5.85 -3.67 13.68
C SER A 24 4.62 -3.64 12.75
N LEU A 25 4.78 -3.15 11.52
CA LEU A 25 3.69 -2.88 10.59
C LEU A 25 2.82 -4.10 10.26
N PRO A 26 3.34 -5.32 10.08
CA PRO A 26 2.53 -6.51 9.91
C PRO A 26 1.72 -6.86 11.18
N TRP A 27 2.23 -6.58 12.37
CA TRP A 27 1.77 -7.18 13.63
C TRP A 27 0.78 -6.34 14.43
N SER A 28 1.01 -5.03 14.56
CA SER A 28 0.25 -4.21 15.50
C SER A 28 0.05 -2.78 15.02
N THR A 29 -1.21 -2.35 14.94
CA THR A 29 -1.56 -0.94 14.64
C THR A 29 -1.08 0.00 15.73
N SER A 30 -1.26 -0.38 16.99
CA SER A 30 -0.88 0.45 18.14
C SER A 30 0.64 0.61 18.24
N ALA A 31 1.40 -0.50 18.14
CA ALA A 31 2.86 -0.44 18.14
C ALA A 31 3.38 0.40 16.97
N THR A 32 2.84 0.20 15.77
CA THR A 32 3.20 0.99 14.59
C THR A 32 2.92 2.48 14.81
N SER A 33 1.76 2.86 15.36
CA SER A 33 1.42 4.27 15.63
C SER A 33 2.37 4.89 16.65
N ILE A 34 2.66 4.20 17.75
CA ILE A 34 3.60 4.69 18.77
C ILE A 34 5.00 4.88 18.16
N LEU A 35 5.47 3.89 17.41
CA LEU A 35 6.80 3.95 16.78
C LEU A 35 6.90 5.06 15.72
N ILE A 36 5.82 5.35 14.98
CA ILE A 36 5.76 6.47 14.04
C ILE A 36 5.90 7.80 14.78
N VAL A 37 5.19 7.98 15.91
CA VAL A 37 5.31 9.19 16.72
C VAL A 37 6.74 9.35 17.25
N LEU A 38 7.31 8.28 17.81
CA LEU A 38 8.70 8.30 18.28
C LEU A 38 9.68 8.58 17.14
N TRP A 39 9.45 8.00 15.95
CA TRP A 39 10.25 8.28 14.77
C TRP A 39 10.16 9.76 14.35
N ILE A 40 8.95 10.35 14.31
CA ILE A 40 8.77 11.78 14.00
C ILE A 40 9.56 12.65 14.99
N ILE A 41 9.45 12.37 16.29
CA ILE A 41 10.17 13.09 17.34
C ILE A 41 11.70 12.97 17.13
N ALA A 42 12.19 11.81 16.72
CA ALA A 42 13.63 11.59 16.50
C ALA A 42 14.12 12.18 15.17
N VAL A 43 13.33 12.11 14.08
CA VAL A 43 13.78 12.53 12.75
C VAL A 43 13.72 14.04 12.56
N VAL A 44 12.68 14.73 13.05
CA VAL A 44 12.48 16.19 12.82
C VAL A 44 13.68 17.01 13.24
N PRO A 45 14.31 16.81 14.42
CA PRO A 45 15.50 17.57 14.81
C PRO A 45 16.74 17.26 13.96
N THR A 46 16.75 16.20 13.16
CA THR A 46 17.88 15.83 12.29
C THR A 46 17.77 16.44 10.89
N LEU A 47 16.59 16.95 10.53
CA LEU A 47 16.29 17.51 9.23
C LEU A 47 16.48 19.04 9.28
N ASP A 48 17.21 19.57 8.30
CA ASP A 48 17.25 21.00 8.08
C ASP A 48 16.10 21.48 7.18
N VAL A 49 15.69 22.73 7.33
CA VAL A 49 14.56 23.31 6.59
C VAL A 49 14.78 23.27 5.07
N ALA A 50 16.02 23.45 4.61
CA ALA A 50 16.34 23.43 3.18
C ALA A 50 16.12 22.02 2.59
N SER A 51 16.51 20.96 3.30
CA SER A 51 16.27 19.58 2.88
C SER A 51 14.78 19.27 2.81
N VAL A 52 14.01 19.59 3.84
CA VAL A 52 12.55 19.36 3.83
C VAL A 52 11.88 20.17 2.72
N ARG A 53 12.24 21.46 2.57
CA ARG A 53 11.71 22.33 1.51
C ARG A 53 12.00 21.75 0.13
N ARG A 54 13.22 21.24 -0.11
CA ARG A 54 13.60 20.63 -1.37
C ARG A 54 12.68 19.44 -1.72
N GLU A 55 12.43 18.55 -0.76
CA GLU A 55 11.56 17.39 -1.02
C GLU A 55 10.09 17.81 -1.18
N VAL A 56 9.60 18.77 -0.40
CA VAL A 56 8.24 19.32 -0.56
C VAL A 56 8.06 20.05 -1.91
N MET A 57 9.12 20.66 -2.46
CA MET A 57 9.07 21.29 -3.79
C MET A 57 9.26 20.28 -4.93
N SER A 58 9.62 19.02 -4.65
CA SER A 58 9.67 17.97 -5.65
C SER A 58 8.28 17.39 -5.92
N PRO A 59 7.98 16.88 -7.13
CA PRO A 59 6.69 16.22 -7.39
C PRO A 59 6.41 15.06 -6.45
N ALA A 60 7.42 14.26 -6.10
CA ALA A 60 7.27 13.09 -5.25
C ALA A 60 6.92 13.42 -3.79
N GLY A 61 7.42 14.54 -3.25
CA GLY A 61 7.10 14.97 -1.89
C GLY A 61 5.98 16.01 -1.83
N GLY A 62 5.86 16.88 -2.84
CA GLY A 62 4.90 17.99 -2.86
C GLY A 62 3.48 17.57 -3.18
N LEU A 63 3.26 16.62 -4.09
CA LEU A 63 1.91 16.16 -4.44
C LEU A 63 1.20 15.44 -3.28
N PRO A 64 1.86 14.61 -2.46
CA PRO A 64 1.29 14.14 -1.20
C PRO A 64 0.86 15.26 -0.25
N VAL A 65 1.70 16.30 -0.10
CA VAL A 65 1.39 17.48 0.73
C VAL A 65 0.21 18.27 0.14
N LEU A 66 0.18 18.45 -1.18
CA LEU A 66 -0.94 19.10 -1.87
C LEU A 66 -2.25 18.33 -1.65
N LEU A 67 -2.24 17.00 -1.78
CA LEU A 67 -3.44 16.19 -1.57
C LEU A 67 -3.91 16.28 -0.11
N TRP A 68 -2.98 16.29 0.86
CA TRP A 68 -3.32 16.55 2.25
C TRP A 68 -3.90 17.96 2.46
N ALA A 69 -3.30 18.98 1.85
CA ALA A 69 -3.76 20.36 1.95
C ALA A 69 -5.17 20.52 1.38
N LEU A 70 -5.46 19.92 0.21
CA LEU A 70 -6.81 19.89 -0.36
C LEU A 70 -7.79 19.20 0.60
N GLY A 71 -7.40 18.08 1.24
CA GLY A 71 -8.19 17.44 2.29
C GLY A 71 -8.45 18.35 3.49
N ALA A 72 -7.45 19.10 3.95
CA ALA A 72 -7.60 20.05 5.05
C ALA A 72 -8.50 21.24 4.67
N PHE A 73 -8.32 21.82 3.49
CA PHE A 73 -9.20 22.88 2.97
C PHE A 73 -10.62 22.36 2.74
N GLY A 74 -10.79 21.09 2.30
CA GLY A 74 -12.09 20.44 2.13
C GLY A 74 -12.95 20.41 3.38
N MET A 75 -12.37 20.56 4.56
CA MET A 75 -13.11 20.71 5.81
C MET A 75 -13.92 22.02 5.89
N LEU A 76 -13.54 23.05 5.14
CA LEU A 76 -14.15 24.39 5.26
C LEU A 76 -15.57 24.44 4.68
N TRP A 77 -15.86 23.64 3.63
CA TRP A 77 -17.18 23.59 3.01
C TRP A 77 -17.95 22.29 3.25
N ALA A 78 -17.38 21.36 4.04
CA ALA A 78 -18.06 20.12 4.38
C ALA A 78 -19.27 20.40 5.28
N ASP A 79 -20.45 19.95 4.86
CA ASP A 79 -21.69 20.10 5.64
C ASP A 79 -21.90 18.92 6.60
N VAL A 80 -20.99 18.83 7.57
CA VAL A 80 -20.98 17.80 8.63
C VAL A 80 -20.34 18.35 9.90
N SER A 81 -20.46 17.61 11.01
CA SER A 81 -19.86 18.00 12.29
C SER A 81 -18.32 18.08 12.21
N TRP A 82 -17.71 18.88 13.08
CA TRP A 82 -16.25 18.98 13.15
C TRP A 82 -15.58 17.63 13.45
N SER A 83 -16.22 16.76 14.25
CA SER A 83 -15.70 15.42 14.50
C SER A 83 -15.64 14.54 13.24
N GLU A 84 -16.65 14.64 12.35
CA GLU A 84 -16.67 13.93 11.07
C GLU A 84 -15.62 14.49 10.10
N ARG A 85 -15.43 15.84 10.07
CA ARG A 85 -14.37 16.48 9.26
C ARG A 85 -12.98 16.00 9.68
N ILE A 86 -12.70 16.00 10.99
CA ILE A 86 -11.40 15.53 11.53
C ILE A 86 -11.21 14.04 11.25
N ALA A 87 -12.24 13.22 11.45
CA ALA A 87 -12.21 11.79 11.12
C ALA A 87 -11.92 11.57 9.62
N GLY A 88 -12.56 12.35 8.72
CA GLY A 88 -12.32 12.31 7.29
C GLY A 88 -10.90 12.69 6.90
N LEU A 89 -10.31 13.70 7.56
CA LEU A 89 -8.94 14.14 7.31
C LEU A 89 -7.90 13.12 7.80
N SER A 90 -8.24 12.26 8.76
CA SER A 90 -7.29 11.31 9.38
C SER A 90 -6.58 10.40 8.36
N GLY A 91 -7.28 10.00 7.29
CA GLY A 91 -6.71 9.21 6.21
C GLY A 91 -5.57 9.89 5.44
N PHE A 92 -5.60 11.22 5.37
CA PHE A 92 -4.64 12.02 4.60
C PHE A 92 -3.34 12.31 5.38
N HIS A 93 -3.36 12.35 6.74
CA HIS A 93 -2.20 12.79 7.54
C HIS A 93 -0.91 12.04 7.27
N LYS A 94 -0.99 10.73 6.98
CA LYS A 94 0.19 9.91 6.68
C LYS A 94 0.96 10.40 5.45
N LEU A 95 0.32 11.11 4.52
CA LEU A 95 0.97 11.65 3.32
C LEU A 95 2.06 12.67 3.64
N LEU A 96 1.92 13.42 4.75
CA LEU A 96 2.92 14.37 5.21
C LEU A 96 4.24 13.70 5.62
N VAL A 97 4.24 12.40 5.86
CA VAL A 97 5.42 11.62 6.24
C VAL A 97 6.33 11.33 5.04
N ILE A 98 5.78 11.29 3.82
CA ILE A 98 6.57 10.99 2.60
C ILE A 98 7.76 11.94 2.43
N PRO A 99 7.59 13.28 2.42
CA PRO A 99 8.74 14.20 2.26
C PRO A 99 9.76 14.10 3.39
N LEU A 100 9.34 13.75 4.63
CA LEU A 100 10.27 13.54 5.74
C LEU A 100 11.14 12.30 5.52
N LEU A 101 10.54 11.19 5.08
CA LEU A 101 11.26 9.96 4.74
C LEU A 101 12.18 10.15 3.53
N LEU A 102 11.73 10.87 2.48
CA LEU A 102 12.57 11.23 1.35
C LEU A 102 13.81 12.00 1.83
N ALA A 103 13.63 13.03 2.66
CA ALA A 103 14.72 13.83 3.21
C ALA A 103 15.67 13.03 4.11
N GLN A 104 15.15 12.13 4.93
CA GLN A 104 15.93 11.24 5.80
C GLN A 104 16.78 10.29 4.96
N PHE A 105 16.15 9.47 4.10
CA PHE A 105 16.82 8.38 3.40
C PHE A 105 17.59 8.82 2.14
N ARG A 106 17.44 10.06 1.71
CA ARG A 106 18.38 10.70 0.79
C ARG A 106 19.76 10.93 1.42
N ARG A 107 19.86 11.01 2.76
CA ARG A 107 21.09 11.26 3.49
C ARG A 107 21.60 10.03 4.26
N SER A 108 20.68 9.22 4.79
CA SER A 108 21.02 8.06 5.61
C SER A 108 21.56 6.89 4.77
N PRO A 109 22.67 6.26 5.19
CA PRO A 109 23.17 5.02 4.62
C PRO A 109 22.43 3.75 5.14
N HIS A 110 21.56 3.87 6.15
CA HIS A 110 21.01 2.73 6.89
C HIS A 110 19.61 2.30 6.43
N ALA A 111 19.21 2.68 5.21
CA ALA A 111 17.92 2.30 4.63
C ALA A 111 17.74 0.77 4.54
N ASP A 112 18.83 0.02 4.40
CA ASP A 112 18.82 -1.45 4.37
C ASP A 112 18.29 -2.06 5.68
N TRP A 113 18.47 -1.40 6.82
CA TRP A 113 17.91 -1.87 8.11
C TRP A 113 16.37 -1.95 8.05
N VAL A 114 15.75 -0.99 7.39
CA VAL A 114 14.29 -0.92 7.23
C VAL A 114 13.80 -2.04 6.31
N ILE A 115 14.48 -2.23 5.16
CA ILE A 115 14.13 -3.28 4.18
C ILE A 115 14.31 -4.66 4.79
N LEU A 116 15.46 -4.91 5.43
CA LEU A 116 15.77 -6.21 6.05
C LEU A 116 14.87 -6.48 7.25
N GLY A 117 14.60 -5.47 8.08
CA GLY A 117 13.69 -5.57 9.21
C GLY A 117 12.27 -5.93 8.77
N PHE A 118 11.76 -5.27 7.72
CA PHE A 118 10.46 -5.58 7.13
C PHE A 118 10.42 -7.01 6.56
N LEU A 119 11.43 -7.41 5.79
CA LEU A 119 11.51 -8.75 5.22
C LEU A 119 11.60 -9.82 6.30
N ALA A 120 12.46 -9.66 7.30
CA ALA A 120 12.60 -10.60 8.41
C ALA A 120 11.27 -10.75 9.18
N SER A 121 10.62 -9.64 9.50
CA SER A 121 9.29 -9.62 10.13
C SER A 121 8.23 -10.36 9.29
N SER A 122 8.27 -10.16 7.97
CA SER A 122 7.36 -10.81 7.03
C SER A 122 7.64 -12.32 6.89
N VAL A 123 8.90 -12.75 6.98
CA VAL A 123 9.28 -14.17 7.02
C VAL A 123 8.76 -14.84 8.30
N VAL A 124 8.90 -14.17 9.45
CA VAL A 124 8.30 -14.68 10.70
C VAL A 124 6.78 -14.79 10.55
N LEU A 125 6.12 -13.79 9.96
CA LEU A 125 4.69 -13.86 9.68
C LEU A 125 4.33 -15.05 8.76
N LEU A 126 5.14 -15.31 7.72
CA LEU A 126 4.95 -16.45 6.81
C LEU A 126 5.03 -17.78 7.55
N VAL A 127 6.05 -17.95 8.39
CA VAL A 127 6.25 -19.18 9.19
C VAL A 127 5.08 -19.38 10.16
N VAL A 128 4.69 -18.35 10.89
CA VAL A 128 3.55 -18.42 11.82
C VAL A 128 2.24 -18.70 11.07
N SER A 129 2.05 -18.10 9.91
CA SER A 129 0.85 -18.33 9.06
C SER A 129 0.74 -19.80 8.64
N TRP A 130 1.82 -20.40 8.16
CA TRP A 130 1.84 -21.83 7.80
C TRP A 130 1.69 -22.74 9.02
N ALA A 131 2.36 -22.42 10.13
CA ALA A 131 2.22 -23.20 11.36
C ALA A 131 0.77 -23.26 11.86
N LEU A 132 0.07 -22.12 11.85
CA LEU A 132 -1.35 -22.05 12.23
C LEU A 132 -2.28 -22.74 11.21
N MET A 133 -1.91 -22.74 9.93
CA MET A 133 -2.68 -23.47 8.90
C MET A 133 -2.55 -24.98 9.06
N LEU A 134 -1.35 -25.48 9.42
CA LEU A 134 -1.06 -26.92 9.57
C LEU A 134 -1.48 -27.49 10.92
N THR A 135 -1.74 -26.63 11.92
CA THR A 135 -2.18 -27.01 13.25
C THR A 135 -3.53 -26.38 13.63
N PRO A 136 -4.66 -26.87 13.10
CA PRO A 136 -5.98 -26.23 13.29
C PRO A 136 -6.44 -26.11 14.76
N GLY A 137 -5.89 -26.93 15.67
CA GLY A 137 -6.14 -26.83 17.11
C GLY A 137 -5.48 -25.62 17.79
N LEU A 138 -4.56 -24.94 17.11
CA LEU A 138 -3.86 -23.76 17.60
C LEU A 138 -4.62 -22.50 17.11
N SER A 139 -5.71 -22.12 17.78
CA SER A 139 -6.42 -20.89 17.42
C SER A 139 -5.66 -19.66 17.95
N TRP A 140 -5.27 -18.76 17.07
CA TRP A 140 -4.67 -17.49 17.44
C TRP A 140 -5.76 -16.41 17.51
N ARG A 141 -6.29 -16.13 18.71
CA ARG A 141 -7.26 -15.05 18.98
C ARG A 141 -8.57 -15.13 18.17
N GLY A 142 -9.08 -16.33 17.85
CA GLY A 142 -10.36 -16.51 17.14
C GLY A 142 -10.41 -15.92 15.72
N ARG A 143 -9.26 -15.77 15.06
CA ARG A 143 -9.13 -15.24 13.69
C ARG A 143 -9.23 -16.35 12.62
N GLU A 144 -9.29 -15.93 11.34
CA GLU A 144 -9.26 -16.86 10.22
C GLU A 144 -8.02 -17.77 10.28
N LEU A 145 -8.17 -19.03 9.90
CA LEU A 145 -7.12 -20.02 9.93
C LEU A 145 -5.90 -19.56 9.09
N GLY A 146 -4.71 -19.62 9.66
CA GLY A 146 -3.48 -19.16 9.00
C GLY A 146 -3.30 -17.64 8.92
N VAL A 147 -4.19 -16.84 9.55
CA VAL A 147 -4.10 -15.38 9.57
C VAL A 147 -3.87 -14.88 11.01
N PRO A 148 -2.62 -14.84 11.50
CA PRO A 148 -2.31 -14.48 12.89
C PRO A 148 -2.51 -13.01 13.20
N VAL A 149 -2.54 -12.14 12.18
CA VAL A 149 -2.50 -10.69 12.34
C VAL A 149 -3.56 -9.98 11.52
N LYS A 150 -3.99 -8.81 11.99
CA LYS A 150 -4.96 -7.85 11.40
C LYS A 150 -6.05 -8.49 10.54
N ASN A 151 -5.74 -8.78 9.27
CA ASN A 151 -6.63 -9.43 8.31
C ASN A 151 -5.82 -10.04 7.14
N TYR A 152 -6.45 -10.93 6.40
CA TYR A 152 -5.86 -11.61 5.25
C TYR A 152 -5.53 -10.65 4.09
N ILE A 153 -6.18 -9.49 3.98
CA ILE A 153 -5.94 -8.50 2.92
C ILE A 153 -4.56 -7.87 3.11
N LEU A 154 -4.22 -7.44 4.32
CA LEU A 154 -2.91 -6.89 4.62
C LEU A 154 -1.81 -7.96 4.53
N GLN A 155 -2.08 -9.18 5.02
CA GLN A 155 -1.13 -10.28 4.93
C GLN A 155 -0.77 -10.60 3.48
N SER A 156 -1.77 -10.77 2.61
CA SER A 156 -1.53 -11.03 1.19
C SER A 156 -0.85 -9.85 0.46
N ALA A 157 -1.11 -8.61 0.88
CA ALA A 157 -0.41 -7.43 0.38
C ALA A 157 1.08 -7.47 0.68
N ILE A 158 1.43 -7.71 1.95
CA ILE A 158 2.81 -7.83 2.41
C ILE A 158 3.53 -8.96 1.67
N PHE A 159 2.90 -10.12 1.55
CA PHE A 159 3.47 -11.28 0.89
C PHE A 159 3.68 -11.06 -0.61
N ALA A 160 2.76 -10.40 -1.31
CA ALA A 160 2.93 -10.03 -2.71
C ALA A 160 4.14 -9.08 -2.91
N ILE A 161 4.25 -8.05 -2.07
CA ILE A 161 5.36 -7.08 -2.13
C ILE A 161 6.69 -7.77 -1.82
N CYS A 162 6.77 -8.61 -0.79
CA CYS A 162 7.96 -9.40 -0.49
C CYS A 162 8.34 -10.31 -1.66
N ALA A 163 7.40 -11.06 -2.23
CA ALA A 163 7.66 -11.97 -3.32
C ALA A 163 8.25 -11.24 -4.55
N PHE A 164 7.63 -10.15 -5.00
CA PHE A 164 8.13 -9.40 -6.16
C PHE A 164 9.43 -8.62 -5.87
N GLY A 165 9.65 -8.18 -4.64
CA GLY A 165 10.94 -7.65 -4.22
C GLY A 165 12.04 -8.70 -4.32
N LEU A 166 11.77 -9.92 -3.84
CA LEU A 166 12.70 -11.05 -3.90
C LEU A 166 12.93 -11.55 -5.34
N PHE A 167 11.92 -11.57 -6.21
CA PHE A 167 12.09 -11.89 -7.63
C PHE A 167 13.07 -10.92 -8.31
N GLY A 168 12.93 -9.62 -8.05
CA GLY A 168 13.88 -8.62 -8.57
C GLY A 168 15.30 -8.86 -8.07
N GLN A 169 15.47 -9.07 -6.77
CA GLN A 169 16.78 -9.32 -6.17
C GLN A 169 17.41 -10.65 -6.68
N ALA A 170 16.60 -11.70 -6.84
CA ALA A 170 17.07 -12.97 -7.40
C ALA A 170 17.54 -12.80 -8.84
N ALA A 171 16.83 -12.01 -9.67
CA ALA A 171 17.23 -11.74 -11.04
C ALA A 171 18.60 -11.03 -11.13
N GLU A 172 18.86 -10.04 -10.25
CA GLU A 172 20.16 -9.37 -10.17
C GLU A 172 21.30 -10.32 -9.76
N LEU A 173 21.02 -11.21 -8.79
CA LEU A 173 22.02 -12.13 -8.24
C LEU A 173 22.21 -13.39 -9.07
N TRP A 174 21.39 -13.65 -10.08
CA TRP A 174 21.38 -14.90 -10.82
C TRP A 174 22.73 -15.30 -11.39
N ARG A 175 23.49 -14.33 -11.94
CA ARG A 175 24.80 -14.59 -12.55
C ARG A 175 25.95 -14.58 -11.55
N THR A 176 25.85 -13.85 -10.45
CA THR A 176 26.95 -13.64 -9.50
C THR A 176 26.88 -14.56 -8.29
N ARG A 177 25.65 -14.85 -7.80
CA ARG A 177 25.39 -15.66 -6.60
C ARG A 177 24.18 -16.59 -6.82
N PRO A 178 24.26 -17.58 -7.74
CA PRO A 178 23.11 -18.40 -8.15
C PRO A 178 22.44 -19.17 -7.01
N ARG A 179 23.22 -19.66 -6.04
CA ARG A 179 22.66 -20.35 -4.86
C ARG A 179 21.76 -19.43 -4.03
N LEU A 180 22.19 -18.19 -3.81
CA LEU A 180 21.39 -17.19 -3.10
C LEU A 180 20.16 -16.82 -3.92
N ALA A 181 20.30 -16.62 -5.22
CA ALA A 181 19.17 -16.36 -6.11
C ALA A 181 18.10 -17.46 -6.02
N VAL A 182 18.49 -18.74 -6.03
CA VAL A 182 17.56 -19.86 -5.86
C VAL A 182 16.87 -19.81 -4.49
N MET A 183 17.60 -19.55 -3.40
CA MET A 183 17.00 -19.41 -2.06
C MET A 183 15.96 -18.29 -2.01
N LEU A 184 16.24 -17.14 -2.65
CA LEU A 184 15.30 -16.01 -2.73
C LEU A 184 14.06 -16.36 -3.56
N LEU A 185 14.22 -17.12 -4.66
CA LEU A 185 13.10 -17.62 -5.46
C LEU A 185 12.22 -18.61 -4.69
N VAL A 186 12.82 -19.52 -3.92
CA VAL A 186 12.08 -20.46 -3.05
C VAL A 186 11.28 -19.69 -1.99
N LEU A 187 11.90 -18.71 -1.35
CA LEU A 187 11.20 -17.85 -0.39
C LEU A 187 10.07 -17.05 -1.03
N ALA A 188 10.29 -16.46 -2.22
CA ALA A 188 9.26 -15.77 -2.97
C ALA A 188 8.09 -16.72 -3.33
N ALA A 189 8.39 -17.92 -3.77
CA ALA A 189 7.38 -18.95 -4.07
C ALA A 189 6.58 -19.34 -2.81
N ALA A 190 7.23 -19.42 -1.63
CA ALA A 190 6.54 -19.69 -0.36
C ALA A 190 5.55 -18.56 0.03
N PHE A 191 5.89 -17.28 -0.21
CA PHE A 191 4.98 -16.16 -0.04
C PHE A 191 3.78 -16.26 -1.00
N ILE A 192 4.02 -16.54 -2.29
CA ILE A 192 2.94 -16.70 -3.28
C ILE A 192 2.06 -17.91 -2.94
N ALA A 193 2.65 -19.04 -2.53
CA ALA A 193 1.90 -20.22 -2.11
C ALA A 193 0.97 -19.89 -0.92
N ASN A 194 1.43 -19.11 0.07
CA ASN A 194 0.56 -18.70 1.17
C ASN A 194 -0.66 -17.87 0.67
N ILE A 195 -0.45 -16.97 -0.29
CA ILE A 195 -1.57 -16.21 -0.91
C ILE A 195 -2.57 -17.17 -1.58
N GLY A 196 -2.09 -18.20 -2.26
CA GLY A 196 -2.97 -19.15 -2.98
C GLY A 196 -3.71 -20.15 -2.08
N TYR A 197 -3.14 -20.50 -0.92
CA TYR A 197 -3.66 -21.59 -0.09
C TYR A 197 -4.16 -21.17 1.29
N VAL A 198 -3.79 -19.98 1.78
CA VAL A 198 -4.09 -19.54 3.15
C VAL A 198 -4.76 -18.18 3.20
N ALA A 199 -4.14 -17.13 2.66
CA ALA A 199 -4.58 -15.75 2.85
C ALA A 199 -4.91 -15.08 1.50
N THR A 200 -5.95 -15.57 0.81
CA THR A 200 -6.34 -15.06 -0.51
C THR A 200 -7.21 -13.81 -0.41
N ALA A 201 -6.67 -12.65 -0.75
CA ALA A 201 -7.45 -11.47 -1.07
C ALA A 201 -7.69 -11.40 -2.59
N ARG A 202 -8.96 -11.28 -3.01
CA ARG A 202 -9.34 -11.20 -4.45
C ARG A 202 -8.57 -10.08 -5.17
N THR A 203 -8.45 -8.93 -4.52
CA THR A 203 -7.68 -7.78 -5.02
C THR A 203 -6.21 -8.13 -5.25
N THR A 204 -5.59 -8.87 -4.32
CA THR A 204 -4.19 -9.28 -4.46
C THR A 204 -3.98 -10.20 -5.65
N LEU A 205 -4.93 -11.07 -6.01
CA LEU A 205 -4.83 -11.91 -7.21
C LEU A 205 -4.71 -11.06 -8.48
N VAL A 206 -5.51 -9.98 -8.60
CA VAL A 206 -5.41 -9.04 -9.73
C VAL A 206 -4.04 -8.36 -9.73
N VAL A 207 -3.59 -7.89 -8.56
CA VAL A 207 -2.29 -7.22 -8.42
C VAL A 207 -1.15 -8.16 -8.79
N LEU A 208 -1.18 -9.44 -8.39
CA LEU A 208 -0.15 -10.43 -8.76
C LEU A 208 -0.01 -10.56 -10.28
N GLY A 209 -1.13 -10.59 -11.02
CA GLY A 209 -1.12 -10.61 -12.49
C GLY A 209 -0.43 -9.38 -13.08
N VAL A 210 -0.81 -8.19 -12.62
CA VAL A 210 -0.19 -6.92 -13.07
C VAL A 210 1.30 -6.87 -12.75
N MET A 211 1.69 -7.27 -11.54
CA MET A 211 3.09 -7.31 -11.10
C MET A 211 3.92 -8.33 -11.89
N ALA A 212 3.34 -9.49 -12.23
CA ALA A 212 4.01 -10.50 -13.05
C ALA A 212 4.31 -9.96 -14.46
N VAL A 213 3.32 -9.30 -15.08
CA VAL A 213 3.51 -8.63 -16.38
C VAL A 213 4.58 -7.54 -16.29
N LEU A 214 4.52 -6.69 -15.25
CA LEU A 214 5.50 -5.62 -15.03
C LEU A 214 6.93 -6.18 -14.83
N PHE A 215 7.06 -7.27 -14.06
CA PHE A 215 8.33 -7.96 -13.88
C PHE A 215 8.85 -8.55 -15.19
N GLY A 216 7.98 -9.21 -15.96
CA GLY A 216 8.31 -9.74 -17.28
C GLY A 216 8.77 -8.66 -18.26
N LEU A 217 8.04 -7.53 -18.31
CA LEU A 217 8.42 -6.36 -19.11
C LEU A 217 9.81 -5.83 -18.74
N ARG A 218 10.08 -5.72 -17.43
CA ARG A 218 11.37 -5.24 -16.94
C ARG A 218 12.54 -6.17 -17.32
N GLN A 219 12.38 -7.49 -17.21
CA GLN A 219 13.47 -8.44 -17.37
C GLN A 219 13.71 -8.83 -18.84
N PHE A 220 12.66 -8.93 -19.65
CA PHE A 220 12.71 -9.51 -20.99
C PHE A 220 11.92 -8.70 -22.02
N GLY A 221 11.51 -7.47 -21.69
CA GLY A 221 10.67 -6.64 -22.56
C GLY A 221 9.30 -7.27 -22.82
N TRP A 222 8.70 -6.97 -23.99
CA TRP A 222 7.37 -7.45 -24.34
C TRP A 222 7.24 -9.00 -24.37
N LYS A 223 8.33 -9.70 -24.76
CA LYS A 223 8.38 -11.17 -24.73
C LYS A 223 8.26 -11.71 -23.32
N GLY A 224 8.86 -11.02 -22.34
CA GLY A 224 8.71 -11.33 -20.93
C GLY A 224 7.29 -11.11 -20.41
N ALA A 225 6.60 -10.07 -20.88
CA ALA A 225 5.19 -9.86 -20.53
C ALA A 225 4.31 -11.00 -21.02
N VAL A 226 4.47 -11.42 -22.27
CA VAL A 226 3.76 -12.60 -22.82
C VAL A 226 4.10 -13.87 -22.03
N GLY A 227 5.39 -14.11 -21.75
CA GLY A 227 5.83 -15.23 -20.93
C GLY A 227 5.22 -15.21 -19.54
N ALA A 228 5.17 -14.03 -18.89
CA ALA A 228 4.54 -13.87 -17.57
C ALA A 228 3.04 -14.16 -17.60
N CYS A 229 2.32 -13.77 -18.67
CA CYS A 229 0.91 -14.12 -18.85
C CYS A 229 0.72 -15.64 -19.00
N LEU A 230 1.55 -16.30 -19.80
CA LEU A 230 1.47 -17.76 -20.02
C LEU A 230 1.78 -18.55 -18.74
N VAL A 231 2.90 -18.22 -18.09
CA VAL A 231 3.29 -18.84 -16.80
C VAL A 231 2.24 -18.55 -15.74
N GLY A 232 1.75 -17.31 -15.65
CA GLY A 232 0.69 -16.91 -14.74
C GLY A 232 -0.59 -17.70 -14.96
N ALA A 233 -1.00 -17.92 -16.21
CA ALA A 233 -2.18 -18.74 -16.54
C ALA A 233 -1.99 -20.22 -16.11
N VAL A 234 -0.82 -20.80 -16.37
CA VAL A 234 -0.51 -22.17 -15.95
C VAL A 234 -0.51 -22.31 -14.43
N LEU A 235 0.16 -21.38 -13.71
CA LEU A 235 0.21 -21.40 -12.26
C LEU A 235 -1.18 -21.17 -11.63
N THR A 236 -1.96 -20.25 -12.20
CA THR A 236 -3.34 -20.00 -11.75
C THR A 236 -4.20 -21.25 -11.96
N GLY A 237 -4.05 -21.93 -13.10
CA GLY A 237 -4.73 -23.20 -13.38
C GLY A 237 -4.32 -24.30 -12.40
N ALA A 238 -3.03 -24.44 -12.10
CA ALA A 238 -2.51 -25.42 -11.13
C ALA A 238 -3.03 -25.15 -9.70
N VAL A 239 -2.97 -23.89 -9.23
CA VAL A 239 -3.51 -23.51 -7.91
C VAL A 239 -5.03 -23.65 -7.89
N TRP A 240 -5.74 -23.32 -8.96
CA TRP A 240 -7.17 -23.56 -9.09
C TRP A 240 -7.52 -25.05 -8.96
N ALA A 241 -6.78 -25.92 -9.62
CA ALA A 241 -7.00 -27.36 -9.56
C ALA A 241 -6.72 -27.94 -8.15
N SER A 242 -5.68 -27.43 -7.45
CA SER A 242 -5.20 -27.98 -6.19
C SER A 242 -5.74 -27.29 -4.93
N SER A 243 -6.26 -26.04 -5.00
CA SER A 243 -6.73 -25.29 -3.84
C SER A 243 -8.28 -25.23 -3.78
N PRO A 244 -8.95 -26.04 -2.94
CA PRO A 244 -10.38 -25.90 -2.67
C PRO A 244 -10.72 -24.53 -2.09
N TYR A 245 -9.83 -23.96 -1.27
CA TYR A 245 -9.99 -22.66 -0.66
C TYR A 245 -10.07 -21.53 -1.71
N LEU A 246 -9.14 -21.53 -2.69
CA LEU A 246 -9.18 -20.54 -3.78
C LEU A 246 -10.47 -20.69 -4.63
N ARG A 247 -10.85 -21.94 -4.98
CA ARG A 247 -12.08 -22.20 -5.73
C ARG A 247 -13.31 -21.66 -5.00
N ALA A 248 -13.45 -21.95 -3.71
CA ALA A 248 -14.57 -21.44 -2.91
C ALA A 248 -14.60 -19.91 -2.87
N ARG A 249 -13.44 -19.25 -2.71
CA ARG A 249 -13.35 -17.78 -2.69
C ARG A 249 -13.76 -17.13 -4.00
N VAL A 250 -13.39 -17.72 -5.13
CA VAL A 250 -13.68 -17.18 -6.46
C VAL A 250 -15.11 -17.53 -6.90
N SER A 251 -15.57 -18.77 -6.68
CA SER A 251 -16.95 -19.19 -7.04
C SER A 251 -17.99 -18.34 -6.33
N VAL A 252 -17.83 -18.09 -5.02
CA VAL A 252 -18.72 -17.19 -4.28
C VAL A 252 -18.71 -15.77 -4.89
N ALA A 253 -17.55 -15.26 -5.31
CA ALA A 253 -17.50 -13.94 -5.95
C ALA A 253 -18.24 -13.90 -7.29
N VAL A 254 -18.04 -14.93 -8.13
CA VAL A 254 -18.71 -15.04 -9.45
C VAL A 254 -20.22 -15.15 -9.27
N GLU A 255 -20.67 -15.95 -8.30
CA GLU A 255 -22.08 -16.09 -7.97
C GLU A 255 -22.71 -14.78 -7.51
N GLN A 256 -22.02 -14.03 -6.62
CA GLN A 256 -22.44 -12.69 -6.17
C GLN A 256 -22.55 -11.69 -7.33
N VAL A 257 -21.63 -11.73 -8.30
CA VAL A 257 -21.71 -10.89 -9.51
C VAL A 257 -22.89 -11.30 -10.39
N ARG A 258 -23.08 -12.61 -10.60
CA ARG A 258 -24.16 -13.14 -11.46
C ARG A 258 -25.54 -12.83 -10.90
N ASN A 259 -25.70 -12.89 -9.59
CA ASN A 259 -26.96 -12.69 -8.91
C ASN A 259 -27.22 -11.21 -8.53
N TYR A 260 -26.29 -10.30 -8.86
CA TYR A 260 -26.49 -8.87 -8.63
C TYR A 260 -27.71 -8.37 -9.41
N GLY A 261 -28.65 -7.73 -8.73
CA GLY A 261 -29.90 -7.19 -9.30
C GLY A 261 -31.10 -8.16 -9.33
N THR A 262 -30.88 -9.45 -9.02
CA THR A 262 -31.98 -10.45 -8.94
C THR A 262 -32.26 -10.92 -7.51
N SER A 263 -31.30 -10.85 -6.62
CA SER A 263 -31.40 -11.20 -5.20
C SER A 263 -30.29 -10.51 -4.41
N ASP A 264 -30.51 -10.32 -3.13
CA ASP A 264 -29.64 -9.84 -2.08
C ASP A 264 -28.51 -8.84 -2.47
N VAL A 265 -28.81 -7.55 -2.34
CA VAL A 265 -27.80 -6.46 -2.36
C VAL A 265 -26.80 -6.62 -1.19
N ASP A 266 -27.18 -7.31 -0.11
CA ASP A 266 -26.37 -7.47 1.13
C ASP A 266 -25.24 -8.51 0.97
N THR A 267 -24.63 -8.57 -0.20
CA THR A 267 -23.42 -9.35 -0.44
C THR A 267 -22.21 -8.43 -0.56
N PRO A 268 -20.98 -8.88 -0.20
CA PRO A 268 -19.78 -8.04 -0.32
C PRO A 268 -19.53 -7.46 -1.71
N VAL A 269 -20.01 -8.12 -2.77
CA VAL A 269 -19.90 -7.62 -4.15
C VAL A 269 -21.05 -6.66 -4.47
N GLY A 270 -22.29 -7.02 -4.09
CA GLY A 270 -23.48 -6.19 -4.30
C GLY A 270 -23.35 -4.83 -3.61
N LEU A 271 -22.93 -4.83 -2.33
CA LEU A 271 -22.67 -3.61 -1.58
C LEU A 271 -21.64 -2.70 -2.27
N ARG A 272 -20.57 -3.25 -2.86
CA ARG A 272 -19.57 -2.44 -3.58
C ARG A 272 -20.16 -1.79 -4.82
N PHE A 273 -20.98 -2.48 -5.59
CA PHE A 273 -21.64 -1.90 -6.75
C PHE A 273 -22.58 -0.76 -6.35
N GLU A 274 -23.35 -0.93 -5.27
CA GLU A 274 -24.20 0.14 -4.74
C GLU A 274 -23.37 1.32 -4.20
N TYR A 275 -22.26 1.07 -3.50
CA TYR A 275 -21.36 2.13 -3.08
C TYR A 275 -20.79 2.92 -4.27
N TRP A 276 -20.37 2.23 -5.34
CA TRP A 276 -19.83 2.90 -6.52
C TRP A 276 -20.91 3.69 -7.25
N LYS A 277 -22.09 3.13 -7.44
CA LYS A 277 -23.23 3.79 -8.08
C LYS A 277 -23.63 5.07 -7.33
N LYS A 278 -23.83 4.99 -6.01
CA LYS A 278 -24.15 6.16 -5.19
C LYS A 278 -23.00 7.18 -5.17
N SER A 279 -21.76 6.72 -5.06
CA SER A 279 -20.60 7.63 -5.08
C SER A 279 -20.47 8.38 -6.40
N LEU A 280 -20.77 7.75 -7.55
CA LEU A 280 -20.79 8.42 -8.84
C LEU A 280 -21.89 9.48 -8.92
N ALA A 281 -23.07 9.22 -8.32
CA ALA A 281 -24.14 10.22 -8.21
C ALA A 281 -23.69 11.42 -7.36
N PHE A 282 -23.06 11.19 -6.19
CA PHE A 282 -22.51 12.26 -5.36
C PHE A 282 -21.42 13.07 -6.09
N VAL A 283 -20.55 12.42 -6.85
CA VAL A 283 -19.55 13.13 -7.67
C VAL A 283 -20.25 14.01 -8.72
N ALA A 284 -21.33 13.56 -9.33
CA ALA A 284 -22.09 14.35 -10.30
C ALA A 284 -22.77 15.58 -9.68
N GLU A 285 -23.17 15.51 -8.40
CA GLU A 285 -23.74 16.66 -7.66
C GLU A 285 -22.69 17.75 -7.39
N ALA A 286 -21.43 17.39 -7.12
CA ALA A 286 -20.35 18.32 -6.78
C ALA A 286 -19.03 17.96 -7.50
N PRO A 287 -18.96 18.10 -8.86
CA PRO A 287 -17.87 17.53 -9.64
C PRO A 287 -16.52 18.24 -9.47
N VAL A 288 -16.48 19.52 -9.13
CA VAL A 288 -15.24 20.31 -9.14
C VAL A 288 -14.46 20.21 -7.83
N ILE A 289 -15.09 20.53 -6.70
CA ILE A 289 -14.46 20.58 -5.38
C ILE A 289 -14.97 19.49 -4.42
N GLY A 290 -15.96 18.68 -4.84
CA GLY A 290 -16.60 17.68 -4.01
C GLY A 290 -17.46 18.26 -2.89
N HIS A 291 -17.97 17.37 -2.05
CA HIS A 291 -18.85 17.73 -0.91
C HIS A 291 -18.07 18.15 0.35
N GLY A 292 -16.74 18.11 0.32
CA GLY A 292 -15.89 18.38 1.48
C GLY A 292 -15.45 17.11 2.25
N THR A 293 -14.41 17.29 3.05
CA THR A 293 -13.76 16.20 3.79
C THR A 293 -14.64 15.69 4.91
N GLY A 294 -14.84 14.36 4.98
CA GLY A 294 -15.63 13.70 6.03
C GLY A 294 -17.12 13.52 5.68
N THR A 295 -17.59 13.98 4.52
CA THR A 295 -19.00 13.96 4.14
C THR A 295 -19.55 12.60 3.69
N ILE A 296 -18.70 11.63 3.35
CA ILE A 296 -19.14 10.34 2.80
C ILE A 296 -20.24 9.67 3.63
N PRO A 297 -20.09 9.46 4.97
CA PRO A 297 -21.14 8.82 5.75
C PRO A 297 -22.46 9.61 5.78
N ALA A 298 -22.37 10.94 5.79
CA ALA A 298 -23.54 11.81 5.79
C ALA A 298 -24.33 11.73 4.47
N LEU A 299 -23.62 11.71 3.32
CA LEU A 299 -24.23 11.54 2.02
C LEU A 299 -24.95 10.19 1.89
N PHE A 300 -24.33 9.11 2.32
CA PHE A 300 -24.98 7.80 2.33
C PHE A 300 -26.18 7.73 3.27
N ARG A 301 -26.16 8.45 4.43
CA ARG A 301 -27.32 8.58 5.32
C ARG A 301 -28.42 9.47 4.72
N ARG A 302 -28.07 10.55 4.02
CA ARG A 302 -29.02 11.45 3.35
C ARG A 302 -29.91 10.69 2.35
N ASP A 303 -29.27 9.81 1.57
CA ASP A 303 -29.95 9.03 0.52
C ASP A 303 -30.52 7.69 1.04
N ALA A 304 -30.54 7.48 2.35
CA ALA A 304 -31.13 6.30 2.96
C ALA A 304 -32.66 6.47 3.10
N THR A 305 -33.39 5.43 2.72
CA THR A 305 -34.84 5.31 2.92
C THR A 305 -35.13 4.34 4.07
N ALA A 306 -36.40 4.21 4.46
CA ALA A 306 -36.83 3.22 5.47
C ALA A 306 -36.50 1.77 5.09
N GLU A 307 -36.36 1.48 3.79
CA GLU A 307 -36.01 0.17 3.26
C GLU A 307 -34.49 -0.02 3.10
N THR A 308 -33.68 1.00 3.37
CA THR A 308 -32.22 0.94 3.19
C THR A 308 -31.61 0.07 4.30
N ILE A 309 -30.95 -1.02 3.90
CA ILE A 309 -30.22 -1.86 4.86
C ILE A 309 -29.05 -1.10 5.47
N PRO A 310 -28.76 -1.29 6.78
CA PRO A 310 -27.69 -0.54 7.47
C PRO A 310 -26.32 -0.68 6.83
N SER A 311 -26.02 -1.81 6.20
CA SER A 311 -24.76 -2.08 5.49
C SER A 311 -24.52 -1.14 4.29
N LEU A 312 -25.56 -0.52 3.72
CA LEU A 312 -25.44 0.47 2.66
C LEU A 312 -24.95 1.84 3.14
N ILE A 313 -24.94 2.12 4.44
CA ILE A 313 -24.37 3.33 5.01
C ILE A 313 -22.88 3.08 5.29
N THR A 314 -22.00 3.61 4.45
CA THR A 314 -20.58 3.34 4.55
C THR A 314 -19.74 4.60 4.79
N THR A 315 -18.57 4.40 5.40
CA THR A 315 -17.49 5.40 5.47
C THR A 315 -16.47 5.25 4.34
N ASN A 316 -16.55 4.12 3.59
CA ASN A 316 -15.58 3.75 2.57
C ASN A 316 -16.29 3.19 1.33
N PRO A 317 -16.30 3.93 0.20
CA PRO A 317 -16.86 3.46 -1.07
C PRO A 317 -16.13 2.27 -1.69
N HIS A 318 -15.08 1.76 -1.07
CA HIS A 318 -14.21 0.71 -1.59
C HIS A 318 -13.59 1.04 -2.98
N SER A 319 -13.26 2.30 -3.20
CA SER A 319 -12.43 2.80 -4.29
C SER A 319 -11.75 4.09 -3.82
N GLN A 320 -10.42 4.13 -3.90
CA GLN A 320 -9.67 5.31 -3.48
C GLN A 320 -10.02 6.53 -4.34
N ILE A 321 -10.21 6.32 -5.64
CA ILE A 321 -10.57 7.40 -6.57
C ILE A 321 -11.95 7.98 -6.18
N LEU A 322 -12.95 7.13 -5.97
CA LEU A 322 -14.28 7.58 -5.55
C LEU A 322 -14.26 8.24 -4.17
N THR A 323 -13.48 7.70 -3.23
CA THR A 323 -13.32 8.28 -1.89
C THR A 323 -12.78 9.71 -1.95
N VAL A 324 -11.83 9.98 -2.84
CA VAL A 324 -11.28 11.31 -3.04
C VAL A 324 -12.22 12.18 -3.88
N ALA A 325 -12.81 11.64 -4.95
CA ALA A 325 -13.70 12.37 -5.84
C ALA A 325 -14.97 12.89 -5.14
N VAL A 326 -15.59 12.07 -4.28
CA VAL A 326 -16.77 12.51 -3.50
C VAL A 326 -16.42 13.67 -2.57
N GLN A 327 -15.26 13.62 -1.92
CA GLN A 327 -14.85 14.64 -0.94
C GLN A 327 -14.25 15.89 -1.58
N LEU A 328 -13.43 15.74 -2.65
CA LEU A 328 -12.58 16.81 -3.19
C LEU A 328 -12.76 17.03 -4.70
N GLY A 329 -13.73 16.38 -5.32
CA GLY A 329 -14.03 16.51 -6.74
C GLY A 329 -12.87 16.16 -7.66
N ILE A 330 -12.86 16.76 -8.85
CA ILE A 330 -11.81 16.56 -9.86
C ILE A 330 -10.46 17.12 -9.39
N LEU A 331 -10.44 18.16 -8.56
CA LEU A 331 -9.19 18.73 -8.05
C LEU A 331 -8.43 17.73 -7.17
N GLY A 332 -9.12 17.10 -6.21
CA GLY A 332 -8.52 16.08 -5.38
C GLY A 332 -8.13 14.81 -6.16
N THR A 333 -8.99 14.42 -7.10
CA THR A 333 -8.73 13.25 -7.96
C THR A 333 -7.51 13.47 -8.86
N ALA A 334 -7.38 14.65 -9.46
CA ALA A 334 -6.22 15.02 -10.26
C ALA A 334 -4.93 15.04 -9.44
N ALA A 335 -4.97 15.59 -8.22
CA ALA A 335 -3.84 15.56 -7.29
C ALA A 335 -3.43 14.12 -6.90
N LEU A 336 -4.39 13.23 -6.63
CA LEU A 336 -4.14 11.82 -6.35
C LEU A 336 -3.48 11.10 -7.53
N ILE A 337 -4.01 11.28 -8.73
CA ILE A 337 -3.47 10.65 -9.95
C ILE A 337 -2.08 11.21 -10.25
N ALA A 338 -1.89 12.53 -10.16
CA ALA A 338 -0.59 13.17 -10.34
C ALA A 338 0.45 12.65 -9.33
N MET A 339 0.07 12.45 -8.07
CA MET A 339 0.91 11.85 -7.03
C MET A 339 1.35 10.43 -7.43
N TRP A 340 0.43 9.58 -7.87
CA TRP A 340 0.77 8.23 -8.31
C TRP A 340 1.69 8.24 -9.52
N ILE A 341 1.44 9.10 -10.51
CA ILE A 341 2.30 9.26 -11.68
C ILE A 341 3.70 9.73 -11.27
N ALA A 342 3.80 10.72 -10.36
CA ALA A 342 5.09 11.22 -9.88
C ALA A 342 5.89 10.13 -9.15
N HIS A 343 5.23 9.29 -8.34
CA HIS A 343 5.87 8.18 -7.67
C HIS A 343 6.29 7.07 -8.64
N LEU A 344 5.47 6.73 -9.65
CA LEU A 344 5.89 5.79 -10.70
C LEU A 344 7.09 6.34 -11.50
N ALA A 345 7.10 7.65 -11.80
CA ALA A 345 8.19 8.31 -12.49
C ALA A 345 9.50 8.35 -11.67
N LEU A 346 9.39 8.43 -10.33
CA LEU A 346 10.55 8.38 -9.44
C LEU A 346 11.31 7.04 -9.54
N PHE A 347 10.61 5.93 -9.83
CA PHE A 347 11.14 4.56 -9.80
C PHE A 347 11.44 3.97 -11.18
N ARG A 348 11.83 4.79 -12.18
CA ARG A 348 12.09 4.32 -13.56
C ARG A 348 13.58 4.09 -13.89
N ASP A 349 14.50 4.25 -12.94
CA ASP A 349 15.96 4.15 -13.20
C ASP A 349 16.48 2.72 -13.42
N GLY A 350 15.64 1.70 -13.30
CA GLY A 350 15.99 0.30 -13.54
C GLY A 350 16.73 -0.39 -12.39
N THR A 351 17.09 0.30 -11.31
CA THR A 351 17.78 -0.30 -10.16
C THR A 351 16.87 -1.19 -9.32
N GLN A 352 17.45 -2.03 -8.45
CA GLN A 352 16.68 -2.88 -7.53
C GLN A 352 15.89 -2.04 -6.51
N VAL A 353 16.43 -0.91 -6.08
CA VAL A 353 15.73 0.01 -5.17
C VAL A 353 14.51 0.62 -5.87
N ALA A 354 14.69 1.08 -7.11
CA ALA A 354 13.57 1.58 -7.92
C ALA A 354 12.53 0.47 -8.18
N TRP A 355 12.96 -0.77 -8.39
CA TRP A 355 12.05 -1.90 -8.51
C TRP A 355 11.19 -2.09 -7.26
N LEU A 356 11.78 -2.04 -6.06
CA LEU A 356 11.02 -2.12 -4.80
C LEU A 356 9.99 -1.00 -4.70
N GLY A 357 10.38 0.23 -5.02
CA GLY A 357 9.47 1.37 -5.07
C GLY A 357 8.35 1.19 -6.09
N LEU A 358 8.67 0.72 -7.30
CA LEU A 358 7.70 0.44 -8.35
C LEU A 358 6.69 -0.64 -7.93
N VAL A 359 7.15 -1.72 -7.28
CA VAL A 359 6.29 -2.78 -6.71
C VAL A 359 5.30 -2.21 -5.70
N LEU A 360 5.76 -1.37 -4.77
CA LEU A 360 4.94 -0.74 -3.74
C LEU A 360 3.89 0.20 -4.33
N VAL A 361 4.29 1.06 -5.28
CA VAL A 361 3.36 1.99 -5.94
C VAL A 361 2.34 1.23 -6.78
N THR A 362 2.78 0.27 -7.58
CA THR A 362 1.89 -0.54 -8.42
C THR A 362 0.89 -1.33 -7.58
N TYR A 363 1.35 -1.94 -6.46
CA TYR A 363 0.46 -2.61 -5.53
C TYR A 363 -0.64 -1.66 -5.04
N ASN A 364 -0.25 -0.48 -4.53
CA ASN A 364 -1.20 0.48 -4.00
C ASN A 364 -2.16 0.99 -5.07
N VAL A 365 -1.67 1.40 -6.23
CA VAL A 365 -2.50 1.94 -7.33
C VAL A 365 -3.54 0.91 -7.78
N VAL A 366 -3.13 -0.31 -8.10
CA VAL A 366 -4.04 -1.35 -8.61
C VAL A 366 -5.03 -1.78 -7.53
N SER A 367 -4.56 -2.00 -6.31
CA SER A 367 -5.44 -2.41 -5.22
C SER A 367 -6.41 -1.31 -4.78
N SER A 368 -6.04 -0.05 -4.96
CA SER A 368 -6.86 1.13 -4.65
C SER A 368 -8.03 1.35 -5.62
N LEU A 369 -8.08 0.64 -6.74
CA LEU A 369 -9.27 0.59 -7.60
C LEU A 369 -10.43 -0.15 -6.90
N PHE A 370 -10.12 -1.09 -6.00
CA PHE A 370 -11.08 -1.98 -5.35
C PHE A 370 -11.26 -1.73 -3.85
N ASN A 371 -10.52 -0.79 -3.27
CA ASN A 371 -10.65 -0.33 -1.89
C ASN A 371 -9.92 1.00 -1.69
N SER A 372 -10.16 1.70 -0.56
CA SER A 372 -9.44 2.93 -0.22
C SER A 372 -8.13 2.64 0.51
N HIS A 373 -7.25 1.84 -0.13
CA HIS A 373 -6.05 1.29 0.51
C HIS A 373 -5.02 2.35 0.92
N LEU A 374 -4.97 3.49 0.25
CA LEU A 374 -4.12 4.61 0.68
C LEU A 374 -4.56 5.16 2.05
N PHE A 375 -5.87 5.15 2.32
CA PHE A 375 -6.43 5.64 3.58
C PHE A 375 -6.52 4.56 4.66
N ASP A 376 -6.49 3.28 4.29
CA ASP A 376 -6.39 2.19 5.26
C ASP A 376 -5.11 2.29 6.08
N PHE A 377 -5.15 1.84 7.33
CA PHE A 377 -3.99 1.94 8.21
C PHE A 377 -2.79 1.15 7.65
N GLY A 378 -2.94 -0.16 7.45
CA GLY A 378 -1.82 -1.03 7.09
C GLY A 378 -1.26 -0.76 5.70
N GLN A 379 -2.12 -0.78 4.67
CA GLN A 379 -1.72 -0.56 3.28
C GLN A 379 -1.24 0.87 3.05
N GLY A 380 -1.88 1.87 3.69
CA GLY A 380 -1.45 3.25 3.56
C GLY A 380 -0.07 3.49 4.17
N TRP A 381 0.23 2.95 5.36
CA TRP A 381 1.56 3.06 5.94
C TRP A 381 2.61 2.27 5.16
N LEU A 382 2.25 1.11 4.60
CA LEU A 382 3.12 0.34 3.72
C LEU A 382 3.53 1.14 2.48
N TYR A 383 2.55 1.85 1.87
CA TYR A 383 2.81 2.75 0.76
C TYR A 383 3.70 3.93 1.16
N VAL A 384 3.34 4.66 2.22
CA VAL A 384 4.04 5.87 2.66
C VAL A 384 5.49 5.58 3.05
N PHE A 385 5.71 4.56 3.88
CA PHE A 385 7.07 4.15 4.27
C PHE A 385 7.85 3.60 3.08
N GLY A 386 7.20 2.78 2.26
CA GLY A 386 7.84 2.20 1.09
C GLY A 386 8.29 3.24 0.07
N VAL A 387 7.41 4.17 -0.32
CA VAL A 387 7.74 5.25 -1.27
C VAL A 387 8.78 6.20 -0.69
N GLY A 388 8.61 6.62 0.57
CA GLY A 388 9.55 7.56 1.20
C GLY A 388 10.95 6.97 1.35
N LEU A 389 11.05 5.72 1.82
CA LEU A 389 12.32 4.99 1.98
C LEU A 389 13.01 4.78 0.63
N THR A 390 12.36 4.07 -0.29
CA THR A 390 12.96 3.70 -1.58
C THR A 390 13.20 4.93 -2.46
N GLY A 391 12.31 5.92 -2.41
CA GLY A 391 12.49 7.20 -3.09
C GLY A 391 13.68 7.98 -2.56
N GLY A 392 13.86 8.04 -1.24
CA GLY A 392 15.06 8.65 -0.63
C GLY A 392 16.35 7.97 -1.08
N MET A 393 16.36 6.63 -1.14
CA MET A 393 17.52 5.86 -1.63
C MET A 393 17.84 6.15 -3.11
N VAL A 394 16.82 6.20 -3.98
CA VAL A 394 16.99 6.55 -5.40
C VAL A 394 17.57 7.96 -5.53
N LEU A 395 17.02 8.93 -4.82
CA LEU A 395 17.49 10.31 -4.83
C LEU A 395 18.91 10.46 -4.28
N ARG A 396 19.29 9.67 -3.28
CA ARG A 396 20.66 9.61 -2.76
C ARG A 396 21.63 9.14 -3.82
N ARG A 397 21.32 8.04 -4.50
CA ARG A 397 22.16 7.47 -5.56
C ARG A 397 22.38 8.46 -6.70
N ALA A 398 21.32 9.09 -7.18
CA ALA A 398 21.41 10.12 -8.22
C ALA A 398 22.30 11.30 -7.80
N SER A 399 22.30 11.68 -6.52
CA SER A 399 23.16 12.75 -6.02
C SER A 399 24.64 12.37 -6.03
N ILE A 400 25.01 11.12 -5.73
CA ILE A 400 26.39 10.62 -5.77
C ILE A 400 26.89 10.58 -7.24
N GLU A 401 26.09 10.04 -8.16
CA GLU A 401 26.46 9.94 -9.57
C GLU A 401 26.67 11.30 -10.28
N THR A 402 26.06 12.38 -9.77
CA THR A 402 26.27 13.74 -10.27
C THR A 402 27.56 14.37 -9.77
N TRP A 403 28.09 13.95 -8.62
CA TRP A 403 29.35 14.42 -8.05
C TRP A 403 30.58 13.76 -8.69
N ASP A 404 30.44 12.53 -9.17
CA ASP A 404 31.51 11.74 -9.79
C ASP A 404 31.68 12.01 -11.31
N LYS A 405 30.85 12.91 -11.88
CA LYS A 405 31.04 13.35 -13.28
C LYS A 405 31.95 14.57 -13.28
N PRO A 406 33.13 14.50 -13.96
CA PRO A 406 34.13 15.58 -14.06
C PRO A 406 33.57 16.83 -14.73
#